data_cf502db3432ebb5e7c819940b86f9875
#
_entry.id   cf502db3432ebb5e7c819940b86f9875
#
_cell.length_a   1.000
_cell.length_b   1.000
_cell.length_c   1.000
_cell.angle_alpha   90.00
_cell.angle_beta   90.00
_cell.angle_gamma   90.00
#
_symmetry.space_group_name_H-M   'P 1'
#
loop_
_entity.id
_entity.type
_entity.pdbx_description
1 polymer ?
#
loop_
_entity_poly.entity_id
_entity_poly.type
_entity_poly.pdbx_seq_one_letter_code
_entity_poly.pdbx_strand_id
1 'polypeptide(L)'
;YRLLGHEVEPQVLRVNLPPRFSAPGLPELNHSQFTAVKAVLQRPLSLIQGPPGTGKTVTSATLVYHLARQGMGQVLVCAPSNVAVDHLTAKISATGLRVVRLCAKSREAVSTDVDHLSLHCMVRALNTPEKQDLRKLQLLKDELGELVSVDEKRFRRLRSSAEREILQAADVICTTCVGAGDPRLSNVNLRFRQA
;
A
#
# COMPACT_ATOMS: atom_id res chain seq x y z
N TYR A 1 -18.38 11.25 10.68
CA TYR A 1 -19.20 12.37 11.17
C TYR A 1 -18.67 13.73 10.69
N ARG A 2 -17.36 14.08 10.87
CA ARG A 2 -16.79 15.37 10.40
C ARG A 2 -16.98 15.62 8.91
N LEU A 3 -16.83 14.60 8.06
CA LEU A 3 -17.05 14.71 6.61
C LEU A 3 -18.52 14.96 6.24
N LEU A 4 -19.44 14.68 7.16
CA LEU A 4 -20.87 14.93 7.01
C LEU A 4 -21.32 16.26 7.63
N GLY A 5 -20.37 17.12 8.05
CA GLY A 5 -20.66 18.43 8.63
C GLY A 5 -21.07 18.42 10.11
N HIS A 6 -20.97 17.29 10.80
CA HIS A 6 -21.23 17.25 12.24
C HIS A 6 -20.08 17.88 13.02
N GLU A 7 -20.40 18.69 14.02
CA GLU A 7 -19.42 19.17 14.98
C GLU A 7 -18.92 18.00 15.82
N VAL A 8 -17.60 17.80 15.82
CA VAL A 8 -16.92 16.79 16.61
C VAL A 8 -15.84 17.48 17.42
N GLU A 9 -15.74 17.17 18.70
CA GLU A 9 -14.70 17.73 19.55
C GLU A 9 -13.31 17.56 18.92
N PRO A 10 -12.44 18.58 19.01
CA PRO A 10 -11.07 18.51 18.49
C PRO A 10 -10.30 17.39 19.19
N GLN A 11 -10.02 16.33 18.48
CA GLN A 11 -9.17 15.26 18.98
C GLN A 11 -7.72 15.53 18.56
N VAL A 12 -6.85 15.69 19.54
CA VAL A 12 -5.41 15.75 19.33
C VAL A 12 -4.84 14.37 19.69
N LEU A 13 -4.28 13.71 18.69
CA LEU A 13 -3.62 12.44 18.89
C LEU A 13 -2.32 12.66 19.66
N ARG A 14 -2.16 12.02 20.82
CA ARG A 14 -0.91 11.99 21.58
C ARG A 14 0.05 11.04 20.86
N VAL A 15 0.86 11.58 19.97
CA VAL A 15 1.84 10.84 19.20
C VAL A 15 3.24 11.33 19.57
N ASN A 16 4.15 10.42 19.85
CA ASN A 16 5.57 10.75 19.97
C ASN A 16 6.08 11.19 18.60
N LEU A 17 6.23 12.49 18.41
CA LEU A 17 6.74 13.06 17.18
C LEU A 17 8.27 12.93 17.16
N PRO A 18 8.86 12.47 16.05
CA PRO A 18 10.30 12.47 15.91
C PRO A 18 10.83 13.91 15.87
N PRO A 19 12.08 14.14 16.32
CA PRO A 19 12.68 15.49 16.31
C PRO A 19 12.90 16.01 14.89
N ARG A 20 12.98 15.13 13.90
CA ARG A 20 13.10 15.45 12.47
C ARG A 20 12.13 14.60 11.67
N PHE A 21 11.49 15.22 10.69
CA PHE A 21 10.58 14.53 9.74
C PHE A 21 11.29 14.27 8.41
N SER A 22 12.47 13.67 8.46
CA SER A 22 13.14 13.12 7.28
C SER A 22 12.74 11.66 7.09
N ALA A 23 12.75 11.19 5.85
CA ALA A 23 12.59 9.78 5.52
C ALA A 23 13.76 9.33 4.64
N PRO A 24 14.30 8.12 4.85
CA PRO A 24 15.40 7.60 4.03
C PRO A 24 15.04 7.63 2.54
N GLY A 25 16.01 7.94 1.69
CA GLY A 25 15.81 7.95 0.23
C GLY A 25 14.92 9.09 -0.32
N LEU A 26 14.46 10.00 0.54
CA LEU A 26 13.68 11.17 0.13
C LEU A 26 14.42 12.48 0.44
N PRO A 27 14.17 13.54 -0.35
CA PRO A 27 14.69 14.86 -0.07
C PRO A 27 14.21 15.39 1.28
N GLU A 28 15.00 16.27 1.89
CA GLU A 28 14.56 16.99 3.10
C GLU A 28 13.34 17.87 2.82
N LEU A 29 12.44 17.92 3.80
CA LEU A 29 11.24 18.74 3.71
C LEU A 29 11.59 20.20 3.96
N ASN A 30 10.98 21.11 3.18
CA ASN A 30 11.01 22.54 3.52
C ASN A 30 10.11 22.82 4.73
N HIS A 31 10.14 24.07 5.24
CA HIS A 31 9.42 24.46 6.44
C HIS A 31 7.90 24.23 6.34
N SER A 32 7.28 24.55 5.21
CA SER A 32 5.84 24.36 5.01
C SER A 32 5.44 22.89 4.94
N GLN A 33 6.22 22.06 4.26
CA GLN A 33 6.04 20.63 4.19
C GLN A 33 6.22 19.96 5.56
N PHE A 34 7.24 20.37 6.31
CA PHE A 34 7.47 19.94 7.68
C PHE A 34 6.26 20.24 8.58
N THR A 35 5.76 21.47 8.51
CA THR A 35 4.58 21.91 9.28
C THR A 35 3.34 21.09 8.91
N ALA A 36 3.14 20.81 7.61
CA ALA A 36 2.04 20.00 7.14
C ALA A 36 2.11 18.56 7.68
N VAL A 37 3.28 17.88 7.59
CA VAL A 37 3.49 16.54 8.12
C VAL A 37 3.22 16.50 9.63
N LYS A 38 3.77 17.45 10.38
CA LYS A 38 3.54 17.57 11.82
C LYS A 38 2.05 17.68 12.16
N ALA A 39 1.34 18.56 11.47
CA ALA A 39 -0.09 18.77 11.70
C ALA A 39 -0.93 17.52 11.41
N VAL A 40 -0.63 16.80 10.32
CA VAL A 40 -1.35 15.58 9.94
C VAL A 40 -1.12 14.45 10.95
N LEU A 41 0.09 14.30 11.46
CA LEU A 41 0.39 13.25 12.45
C LEU A 41 -0.35 13.45 13.78
N GLN A 42 -0.78 14.65 14.08
CA GLN A 42 -1.48 15.01 15.32
C GLN A 42 -3.01 15.06 15.18
N ARG A 43 -3.55 14.92 13.98
CA ARG A 43 -5.00 15.08 13.72
C ARG A 43 -5.58 13.83 13.08
N PRO A 44 -6.81 13.44 13.45
CA PRO A 44 -7.47 12.27 12.86
C PRO A 44 -7.85 12.50 11.39
N LEU A 45 -8.14 13.75 11.00
CA LEU A 45 -8.46 14.15 9.63
C LEU A 45 -7.70 15.42 9.29
N SER A 46 -7.06 15.43 8.12
CA SER A 46 -6.29 16.57 7.63
C SER A 46 -6.40 16.69 6.12
N LEU A 47 -6.36 17.91 5.64
CA LEU A 47 -6.31 18.25 4.21
C LEU A 47 -4.98 18.96 3.94
N ILE A 48 -4.26 18.51 2.91
CA ILE A 48 -3.03 19.14 2.42
C ILE A 48 -3.31 19.67 1.02
N GLN A 49 -3.22 20.98 0.86
CA GLN A 49 -3.36 21.64 -0.42
C GLN A 49 -2.03 22.26 -0.86
N GLY A 50 -1.78 22.21 -2.15
CA GLY A 50 -0.62 22.88 -2.76
C GLY A 50 -0.69 22.85 -4.28
N PRO A 51 -0.13 23.87 -4.96
CA PRO A 51 -0.07 23.90 -6.42
C PRO A 51 0.78 22.76 -7.00
N PRO A 52 0.73 22.52 -8.32
CA PRO A 52 1.65 21.61 -8.98
C PRO A 52 3.12 21.96 -8.69
N GLY A 53 3.99 20.98 -8.58
CA GLY A 53 5.43 21.20 -8.35
C GLY A 53 5.84 21.49 -6.90
N THR A 54 4.93 21.60 -5.94
CA THR A 54 5.25 21.90 -4.52
C THR A 54 5.72 20.68 -3.72
N GLY A 55 6.02 19.55 -4.35
CA GLY A 55 6.53 18.36 -3.67
C GLY A 55 5.48 17.57 -2.88
N LYS A 56 4.19 17.66 -3.23
CA LYS A 56 3.12 16.89 -2.55
C LYS A 56 3.43 15.40 -2.44
N THR A 57 3.94 14.79 -3.51
CA THR A 57 4.28 13.36 -3.53
C THR A 57 5.36 13.01 -2.51
N VAL A 58 6.40 13.83 -2.39
CA VAL A 58 7.48 13.65 -1.40
C VAL A 58 6.93 13.83 0.01
N THR A 59 6.12 14.87 0.23
CA THR A 59 5.47 15.14 1.52
C THR A 59 4.57 13.97 1.92
N SER A 60 3.77 13.43 0.98
CA SER A 60 2.91 12.26 1.23
C SER A 60 3.73 11.00 1.55
N ALA A 61 4.80 10.73 0.80
CA ALA A 61 5.66 9.58 1.07
C ALA A 61 6.36 9.68 2.44
N THR A 62 6.84 10.87 2.80
CA THR A 62 7.41 11.13 4.14
C THR A 62 6.37 10.93 5.24
N LEU A 63 5.15 11.43 5.04
CA LEU A 63 4.05 11.21 5.97
C LEU A 63 3.75 9.73 6.17
N VAL A 64 3.63 8.97 5.09
CA VAL A 64 3.39 7.52 5.10
C VAL A 64 4.51 6.80 5.86
N TYR A 65 5.77 7.17 5.63
CA TYR A 65 6.90 6.63 6.36
C TYR A 65 6.74 6.80 7.88
N HIS A 66 6.42 8.00 8.33
CA HIS A 66 6.24 8.25 9.77
C HIS A 66 5.00 7.55 10.34
N LEU A 67 3.90 7.45 9.59
CA LEU A 67 2.71 6.69 10.00
C LEU A 67 3.03 5.21 10.17
N ALA A 68 3.72 4.60 9.20
CA ALA A 68 4.12 3.19 9.28
C ALA A 68 5.07 2.92 10.46
N ARG A 69 6.03 3.83 10.70
CA ARG A 69 7.00 3.71 11.80
C ARG A 69 6.40 3.87 13.20
N GLN A 70 5.20 4.43 13.32
CA GLN A 70 4.49 4.45 14.60
C GLN A 70 4.00 3.07 15.07
N GLY A 71 4.05 2.06 14.20
CA GLY A 71 3.70 0.68 14.55
C GLY A 71 2.23 0.45 14.92
N MET A 72 1.35 1.40 14.58
CA MET A 72 -0.08 1.34 14.94
C MET A 72 -0.93 0.56 13.93
N GLY A 73 -0.29 -0.13 13.00
CA GLY A 73 -0.93 -0.91 11.94
C GLY A 73 -0.40 -0.54 10.56
N GLN A 74 -1.00 -1.15 9.55
CA GLN A 74 -0.65 -0.93 8.15
C GLN A 74 -1.24 0.38 7.62
N VAL A 75 -0.55 0.99 6.67
CA VAL A 75 -1.01 2.23 6.02
C VAL A 75 -1.58 1.89 4.65
N LEU A 76 -2.82 2.30 4.38
CA LEU A 76 -3.42 2.22 3.06
C LEU A 76 -3.25 3.55 2.34
N VAL A 77 -2.63 3.52 1.16
CA VAL A 77 -2.41 4.68 0.30
C VAL A 77 -3.26 4.55 -0.95
N CYS A 78 -4.10 5.55 -1.20
CA CYS A 78 -5.00 5.56 -2.35
C CYS A 78 -4.76 6.78 -3.24
N ALA A 79 -4.90 6.58 -4.55
CA ALA A 79 -4.92 7.67 -5.51
C ALA A 79 -5.96 7.41 -6.62
N PRO A 80 -6.44 8.44 -7.32
CA PRO A 80 -7.50 8.28 -8.32
C PRO A 80 -7.05 7.58 -9.60
N SER A 81 -5.75 7.60 -9.93
CA SER A 81 -5.21 6.96 -11.14
C SER A 81 -4.09 5.98 -10.82
N ASN A 82 -3.92 4.97 -11.68
CA ASN A 82 -2.84 4.00 -11.54
C ASN A 82 -1.45 4.66 -11.61
N VAL A 83 -1.25 5.61 -12.51
CA VAL A 83 0.02 6.35 -12.63
C VAL A 83 0.37 7.08 -11.33
N ALA A 84 -0.60 7.73 -10.69
CA ALA A 84 -0.38 8.40 -9.42
C ALA A 84 -0.06 7.40 -8.30
N VAL A 85 -0.72 6.24 -8.27
CA VAL A 85 -0.39 5.16 -7.32
C VAL A 85 1.02 4.64 -7.55
N ASP A 86 1.40 4.38 -8.80
CA ASP A 86 2.72 3.84 -9.13
C ASP A 86 3.84 4.81 -8.72
N HIS A 87 3.66 6.11 -8.98
CA HIS A 87 4.59 7.15 -8.50
C HIS A 87 4.70 7.20 -6.97
N LEU A 88 3.57 7.11 -6.24
CA LEU A 88 3.57 7.05 -4.78
C LEU A 88 4.26 5.78 -4.29
N THR A 89 3.94 4.63 -4.89
CA THR A 89 4.52 3.33 -4.56
C THR A 89 6.05 3.38 -4.67
N ALA A 90 6.58 3.88 -5.77
CA ALA A 90 8.02 4.03 -5.99
C ALA A 90 8.67 4.93 -4.92
N LYS A 91 8.05 6.08 -4.63
CA LYS A 91 8.58 7.03 -3.63
C LYS A 91 8.54 6.46 -2.22
N ILE A 92 7.48 5.75 -1.85
CA ILE A 92 7.35 5.13 -0.53
C ILE A 92 8.34 3.96 -0.40
N SER A 93 8.49 3.13 -1.44
CA SER A 93 9.45 2.02 -1.45
C SER A 93 10.89 2.49 -1.25
N ALA A 94 11.27 3.65 -1.79
CA ALA A 94 12.59 4.24 -1.59
C ALA A 94 12.92 4.51 -0.11
N THR A 95 11.93 4.57 0.77
CA THR A 95 12.13 4.74 2.23
C THR A 95 12.53 3.46 2.96
N GLY A 96 12.57 2.31 2.26
CA GLY A 96 12.88 1.00 2.84
C GLY A 96 11.70 0.33 3.54
N LEU A 97 10.49 0.85 3.45
CA LEU A 97 9.28 0.19 3.93
C LEU A 97 8.90 -0.98 3.01
N ARG A 98 8.25 -1.99 3.58
CA ARG A 98 7.66 -3.10 2.81
C ARG A 98 6.36 -2.63 2.17
N VAL A 99 6.45 -2.29 0.90
CA VAL A 99 5.32 -1.73 0.12
C VAL A 99 4.75 -2.79 -0.79
N VAL A 100 3.44 -2.92 -0.83
CA VAL A 100 2.72 -3.78 -1.77
C VAL A 100 1.79 -2.93 -2.63
N ARG A 101 1.94 -3.05 -3.96
CA ARG A 101 1.07 -2.47 -4.95
C ARG A 101 -0.06 -3.44 -5.26
N LEU A 102 -1.28 -3.10 -4.88
CA LEU A 102 -2.48 -3.87 -5.20
C LEU A 102 -3.15 -3.28 -6.45
N CYS A 103 -3.20 -4.05 -7.53
CA CYS A 103 -3.90 -3.69 -8.76
C CYS A 103 -5.09 -4.60 -9.04
N ALA A 104 -6.02 -4.14 -9.88
CA ALA A 104 -7.10 -4.96 -10.35
C ALA A 104 -6.57 -6.11 -11.23
N LYS A 105 -7.23 -7.28 -11.19
CA LYS A 105 -6.80 -8.47 -11.96
C LYS A 105 -6.70 -8.22 -13.46
N SER A 106 -7.57 -7.38 -14.01
CA SER A 106 -7.55 -6.97 -15.43
C SER A 106 -6.28 -6.19 -15.82
N ARG A 107 -5.55 -5.66 -14.85
CA ARG A 107 -4.32 -4.90 -15.08
C ARG A 107 -3.05 -5.67 -14.76
N GLU A 108 -3.14 -6.90 -14.30
CA GLU A 108 -1.97 -7.73 -13.97
C GLU A 108 -1.07 -8.00 -15.20
N ALA A 109 -1.59 -7.84 -16.42
CA ALA A 109 -0.84 -7.99 -17.67
C ALA A 109 -0.16 -6.70 -18.15
N VAL A 110 -0.43 -5.55 -17.52
CA VAL A 110 0.17 -4.26 -17.90
C VAL A 110 1.43 -4.03 -17.09
N SER A 111 2.57 -4.01 -17.78
CA SER A 111 3.86 -3.76 -17.11
C SER A 111 4.03 -2.31 -16.68
N THR A 112 4.64 -2.13 -15.51
CA THR A 112 4.95 -0.83 -14.90
C THR A 112 6.33 -0.87 -14.24
N ASP A 113 6.93 0.29 -13.98
CA ASP A 113 8.23 0.40 -13.30
C ASP A 113 8.22 -0.17 -11.88
N VAL A 114 7.03 -0.37 -11.29
CA VAL A 114 6.84 -0.89 -9.94
C VAL A 114 6.31 -2.32 -9.90
N ASP A 115 6.43 -3.08 -11.00
CA ASP A 115 5.94 -4.47 -11.08
C ASP A 115 6.52 -5.36 -9.97
N HIS A 116 7.77 -5.17 -9.62
CA HIS A 116 8.42 -5.91 -8.54
C HIS A 116 7.76 -5.69 -7.17
N LEU A 117 6.99 -4.63 -7.00
CA LEU A 117 6.19 -4.31 -5.80
C LEU A 117 4.71 -4.72 -5.97
N SER A 118 4.31 -5.19 -7.14
CA SER A 118 2.94 -5.61 -7.41
C SER A 118 2.66 -6.97 -6.78
N LEU A 119 1.51 -7.09 -6.10
CA LEU A 119 1.13 -8.30 -5.37
C LEU A 119 1.25 -9.57 -6.24
N HIS A 120 0.74 -9.54 -7.47
CA HIS A 120 0.78 -10.68 -8.38
C HIS A 120 2.21 -11.06 -8.79
N CYS A 121 3.11 -10.10 -8.98
CA CYS A 121 4.52 -10.37 -9.27
C CYS A 121 5.24 -10.91 -8.04
N MET A 122 4.96 -10.37 -6.85
CA MET A 122 5.51 -10.89 -5.60
C MET A 122 5.09 -12.34 -5.35
N VAL A 123 3.82 -12.69 -5.62
CA VAL A 123 3.34 -14.08 -5.52
C VAL A 123 4.07 -14.99 -6.51
N ARG A 124 4.28 -14.55 -7.76
CA ARG A 124 5.04 -15.31 -8.77
C ARG A 124 6.52 -15.49 -8.41
N ALA A 125 7.10 -14.50 -7.74
CA ALA A 125 8.50 -14.53 -7.31
C ALA A 125 8.75 -15.43 -6.08
N LEU A 126 7.70 -15.90 -5.39
CA LEU A 126 7.85 -16.78 -4.23
C LEU A 126 8.51 -18.10 -4.64
N ASN A 127 9.67 -18.38 -4.04
CA ASN A 127 10.45 -19.59 -4.32
C ASN A 127 10.79 -20.35 -3.02
N THR A 128 9.79 -20.49 -2.14
CA THR A 128 9.95 -21.29 -0.92
C THR A 128 9.49 -22.73 -1.16
N PRO A 129 10.04 -23.72 -0.44
CA PRO A 129 9.61 -25.12 -0.56
C PRO A 129 8.10 -25.32 -0.38
N GLU A 130 7.51 -24.54 0.51
CA GLU A 130 6.06 -24.56 0.81
C GLU A 130 5.19 -24.03 -0.34
N LYS A 131 5.76 -23.25 -1.25
CA LYS A 131 5.07 -22.64 -2.41
C LYS A 131 5.38 -23.33 -3.73
N GLN A 132 6.13 -24.43 -3.72
CA GLN A 132 6.48 -25.18 -4.95
C GLN A 132 5.25 -25.65 -5.72
N ASP A 133 4.20 -26.10 -5.01
CA ASP A 133 2.95 -26.52 -5.62
C ASP A 133 2.23 -25.36 -6.33
N LEU A 134 2.22 -24.18 -5.73
CA LEU A 134 1.67 -22.99 -6.36
C LEU A 134 2.41 -22.64 -7.66
N ARG A 135 3.75 -22.73 -7.62
CA ARG A 135 4.60 -22.47 -8.79
C ARG A 135 4.36 -23.48 -9.90
N LYS A 136 4.28 -24.77 -9.57
CA LYS A 136 3.98 -25.84 -10.55
C LYS A 136 2.64 -25.60 -11.24
N LEU A 137 1.60 -25.31 -10.46
CA LEU A 137 0.28 -25.03 -11.00
C LEU A 137 0.24 -23.73 -11.81
N GLN A 138 1.03 -22.72 -11.43
CA GLN A 138 1.15 -21.48 -12.21
C GLN A 138 1.81 -21.75 -13.57
N LEU A 139 2.93 -22.50 -13.62
CA LEU A 139 3.60 -22.88 -14.86
C LEU A 139 2.68 -23.69 -15.77
N LEU A 140 1.99 -24.67 -15.20
CA LEU A 140 1.03 -25.49 -15.95
C LEU A 140 -0.09 -24.65 -16.54
N LYS A 141 -0.58 -23.65 -15.79
CA LYS A 141 -1.61 -22.71 -16.26
C LYS A 141 -1.09 -21.77 -17.35
N ASP A 142 0.15 -21.31 -17.23
CA ASP A 142 0.78 -20.45 -18.23
C ASP A 142 1.03 -21.22 -19.55
N GLU A 143 1.32 -22.53 -19.49
CA GLU A 143 1.53 -23.39 -20.65
C GLU A 143 0.22 -23.84 -21.34
N LEU A 144 -0.78 -24.24 -20.57
CA LEU A 144 -2.01 -24.83 -21.08
C LEU A 144 -3.15 -23.83 -21.25
N GLY A 145 -3.02 -22.61 -20.67
CA GLY A 145 -4.08 -21.60 -20.61
C GLY A 145 -5.13 -21.87 -19.54
N GLU A 146 -5.50 -23.13 -19.34
CA GLU A 146 -6.53 -23.55 -18.37
C GLU A 146 -6.05 -24.75 -17.54
N LEU A 147 -6.54 -24.85 -16.31
CA LEU A 147 -6.30 -25.99 -15.42
C LEU A 147 -7.57 -26.83 -15.30
N VAL A 148 -7.39 -28.14 -15.03
CA VAL A 148 -8.50 -29.02 -14.65
C VAL A 148 -9.19 -28.46 -13.39
N SER A 149 -10.49 -28.63 -13.27
CA SER A 149 -11.31 -28.01 -12.22
C SER A 149 -10.81 -28.23 -10.78
N VAL A 150 -10.21 -29.37 -10.49
CA VAL A 150 -9.60 -29.69 -9.18
C VAL A 150 -8.34 -28.85 -8.95
N ASP A 151 -7.47 -28.78 -9.96
CA ASP A 151 -6.22 -28.03 -9.89
C ASP A 151 -6.47 -26.53 -9.88
N GLU A 152 -7.49 -26.04 -10.59
CA GLU A 152 -7.90 -24.63 -10.56
C GLU A 152 -8.38 -24.21 -9.15
N LYS A 153 -9.16 -25.07 -8.46
CA LYS A 153 -9.57 -24.82 -7.07
C LYS A 153 -8.37 -24.80 -6.13
N ARG A 154 -7.45 -25.74 -6.29
CA ARG A 154 -6.20 -25.83 -5.51
C ARG A 154 -5.33 -24.61 -5.76
N PHE A 155 -5.13 -24.22 -7.00
CA PHE A 155 -4.38 -23.05 -7.41
C PHE A 155 -4.94 -21.77 -6.77
N ARG A 156 -6.25 -21.53 -6.89
CA ARG A 156 -6.91 -20.35 -6.30
C ARG A 156 -6.71 -20.27 -4.78
N ARG A 157 -6.81 -21.42 -4.09
CA ARG A 157 -6.61 -21.48 -2.63
C ARG A 157 -5.18 -21.17 -2.24
N LEU A 158 -4.19 -21.76 -2.93
CA LEU A 158 -2.78 -21.50 -2.66
C LEU A 158 -2.38 -20.07 -2.98
N ARG A 159 -2.86 -19.53 -4.12
CA ARG A 159 -2.65 -18.13 -4.50
C ARG A 159 -3.24 -17.18 -3.46
N SER A 160 -4.48 -17.40 -3.04
CA SER A 160 -5.13 -16.56 -2.02
C SER A 160 -4.41 -16.59 -0.67
N SER A 161 -3.87 -17.76 -0.27
CA SER A 161 -3.04 -17.87 0.93
C SER A 161 -1.75 -17.06 0.81
N ALA A 162 -1.06 -17.17 -0.32
CA ALA A 162 0.17 -16.43 -0.58
C ALA A 162 -0.08 -14.91 -0.65
N GLU A 163 -1.14 -14.47 -1.33
CA GLU A 163 -1.55 -13.07 -1.37
C GLU A 163 -1.81 -12.51 0.04
N ARG A 164 -2.50 -13.29 0.89
CA ARG A 164 -2.77 -12.91 2.28
C ARG A 164 -1.50 -12.75 3.09
N GLU A 165 -0.56 -13.68 2.99
CA GLU A 165 0.72 -13.63 3.71
C GLU A 165 1.52 -12.37 3.33
N ILE A 166 1.61 -12.06 2.03
CA ILE A 166 2.30 -10.86 1.54
C ILE A 166 1.61 -9.59 2.05
N LEU A 167 0.28 -9.52 1.96
CA LEU A 167 -0.47 -8.37 2.42
C LEU A 167 -0.34 -8.17 3.94
N GLN A 168 -0.33 -9.25 4.72
CA GLN A 168 -0.16 -9.17 6.18
C GLN A 168 1.25 -8.73 6.58
N ALA A 169 2.26 -9.08 5.79
CA ALA A 169 3.65 -8.69 6.04
C ALA A 169 3.97 -7.26 5.60
N ALA A 170 3.12 -6.60 4.81
CA ALA A 170 3.34 -5.26 4.31
C ALA A 170 3.23 -4.20 5.41
N ASP A 171 4.04 -3.15 5.32
CA ASP A 171 3.90 -1.95 6.14
C ASP A 171 2.92 -0.96 5.47
N VAL A 172 2.92 -0.95 4.14
CA VAL A 172 2.10 -0.05 3.31
C VAL A 172 1.49 -0.81 2.13
N ILE A 173 0.21 -0.56 1.88
CA ILE A 173 -0.50 -1.08 0.71
C ILE A 173 -0.93 0.12 -0.15
N CYS A 174 -0.52 0.12 -1.42
CA CYS A 174 -0.84 1.16 -2.38
C CYS A 174 -1.86 0.65 -3.41
N THR A 175 -2.95 1.36 -3.61
CA THR A 175 -3.99 0.97 -4.57
C THR A 175 -4.73 2.20 -5.12
N THR A 176 -5.59 2.00 -6.11
CA THR A 176 -6.50 3.08 -6.53
C THR A 176 -7.64 3.25 -5.54
N CYS A 177 -8.31 4.41 -5.55
CA CYS A 177 -9.48 4.64 -4.69
C CYS A 177 -10.56 3.55 -4.89
N VAL A 178 -10.76 3.10 -6.13
CA VAL A 178 -11.65 1.97 -6.44
C VAL A 178 -11.09 0.66 -5.91
N GLY A 179 -9.79 0.45 -6.03
CA GLY A 179 -9.09 -0.75 -5.51
C GLY A 179 -9.10 -0.87 -3.99
N ALA A 180 -9.37 0.21 -3.25
CA ALA A 180 -9.53 0.16 -1.81
C ALA A 180 -10.73 -0.71 -1.36
N GLY A 181 -11.71 -0.93 -2.24
CA GLY A 181 -12.84 -1.85 -2.03
C GLY A 181 -12.55 -3.30 -2.48
N ASP A 182 -11.31 -3.65 -2.83
CA ASP A 182 -10.98 -5.01 -3.29
C ASP A 182 -11.22 -6.04 -2.18
N PRO A 183 -11.93 -7.16 -2.46
CA PRO A 183 -12.20 -8.20 -1.48
C PRO A 183 -10.95 -8.79 -0.82
N ARG A 184 -9.79 -8.74 -1.48
CA ARG A 184 -8.52 -9.18 -0.91
C ARG A 184 -8.12 -8.37 0.33
N LEU A 185 -8.54 -7.10 0.43
CA LEU A 185 -8.32 -6.26 1.59
C LEU A 185 -9.30 -6.57 2.74
N SER A 186 -10.54 -6.96 2.43
CA SER A 186 -11.56 -7.29 3.43
C SER A 186 -11.27 -8.60 4.16
N ASN A 187 -10.71 -9.58 3.45
CA ASN A 187 -10.45 -10.93 3.94
C ASN A 187 -9.10 -11.07 4.68
N VAL A 188 -8.33 -10.01 4.72
CA VAL A 188 -7.08 -9.95 5.48
C VAL A 188 -7.36 -9.07 6.69
N ASN A 189 -7.06 -9.55 7.90
CA ASN A 189 -7.13 -8.73 9.12
C ASN A 189 -6.04 -7.65 9.05
N LEU A 190 -6.16 -6.75 8.09
CA LEU A 190 -5.32 -5.58 7.99
C LEU A 190 -5.63 -4.70 9.20
N ARG A 191 -4.63 -4.48 10.01
CA ARG A 191 -4.72 -3.51 11.10
C ARG A 191 -4.55 -2.13 10.49
N PHE A 192 -5.63 -1.59 9.94
CA PHE A 192 -5.67 -0.18 9.58
C PHE A 192 -5.71 0.64 10.87
N ARG A 193 -4.98 1.75 10.87
CA ARG A 193 -5.16 2.73 11.92
C ARG A 193 -6.60 3.24 11.84
N GLN A 194 -7.41 2.92 12.83
CA GLN A 194 -8.70 3.56 12.98
C GLN A 194 -8.44 5.04 13.23
N ALA A 195 -8.83 5.85 12.29
CA ALA A 195 -8.82 7.28 12.43
C ALA A 195 -9.97 7.73 13.34
#